data_d694c53b1c89fce7ad50abdd1a1b8511
#
_entry.id   d694c53b1c89fce7ad50abdd1a1b8511
#
_cell.length_a   1.000
_cell.length_b   1.000
_cell.length_c   1.000
_cell.angle_alpha   90.00
_cell.angle_beta   90.00
_cell.angle_gamma   90.00
#
_symmetry.space_group_name_H-M   'P 1'
#
loop_
_entity.id
_entity.type
_entity.pdbx_description
1 polymer ?
#
loop_
_entity_poly.entity_id
_entity_poly.type
_entity_poly.pdbx_seq_one_letter_code
_entity_poly.pdbx_strand_id
1 'polypeptide(L)'
;INEYLYTEEENDTRTSGEKQFDYVNPRNRNVQLEMENAVTKHLKEVGAFVDTAYYDTPDFKEQDFDCEASVIIPVRNREKTICDAVDSALAQKTNFKFNVIVVDNHSTDNTTTLLEEYTKADSKKYSPRLIHIRPKRTDLGIGGCWNVAIDDSNCGRFAVQLDSDDLYSSENTLQTIVD
;
A
#
# COMPACT_ATOMS: atom_id res chain seq x y z
N ILE A 1 26.97 -3.32 -16.81
CA ILE A 1 27.93 -4.29 -16.22
C ILE A 1 27.19 -5.62 -16.15
N ASN A 2 27.68 -6.64 -16.90
CA ASN A 2 27.08 -7.97 -16.94
C ASN A 2 27.87 -8.99 -16.11
N GLU A 3 28.50 -8.56 -15.03
CA GLU A 3 29.32 -9.39 -14.16
C GLU A 3 28.83 -9.29 -12.71
N TYR A 4 28.88 -10.40 -11.98
CA TYR A 4 28.64 -10.41 -10.55
C TYR A 4 29.83 -9.77 -9.84
N LEU A 5 29.62 -8.59 -9.25
CA LEU A 5 30.66 -7.83 -8.59
C LEU A 5 30.84 -8.18 -7.11
N TYR A 6 29.90 -8.89 -6.50
CA TYR A 6 29.95 -9.34 -5.12
C TYR A 6 29.09 -10.61 -4.93
N THR A 7 29.36 -11.31 -3.88
CA THR A 7 28.54 -12.41 -3.37
C THR A 7 28.08 -12.04 -1.98
N GLU A 8 26.79 -12.10 -1.73
CA GLU A 8 26.22 -11.92 -0.40
C GLU A 8 26.05 -13.30 0.25
N GLU A 9 26.66 -13.49 1.42
CA GLU A 9 26.43 -14.66 2.26
C GLU A 9 25.43 -14.28 3.35
N GLU A 10 24.35 -15.04 3.48
CA GLU A 10 23.34 -14.87 4.53
C GLU A 10 23.93 -15.28 5.88
N ASN A 11 24.74 -14.40 6.46
CA ASN A 11 25.29 -14.59 7.79
C ASN A 11 24.81 -13.45 8.70
N ASP A 12 23.77 -13.74 9.50
CA ASP A 12 23.24 -12.76 10.42
C ASP A 12 24.15 -12.59 11.65
N THR A 13 25.02 -11.60 11.59
CA THR A 13 25.93 -11.24 12.68
C THR A 13 25.34 -10.19 13.65
N ARG A 14 24.06 -9.82 13.49
CA ARG A 14 23.42 -8.81 14.33
C ARG A 14 23.25 -9.30 15.76
N THR A 15 23.60 -8.44 16.70
CA THR A 15 23.50 -8.71 18.14
C THR A 15 22.07 -8.75 18.67
N SER A 16 21.11 -8.18 17.92
CA SER A 16 19.68 -8.16 18.31
C SER A 16 19.00 -9.51 18.18
N GLY A 17 19.49 -10.40 17.29
CA GLY A 17 18.80 -11.65 16.91
C GLY A 17 17.52 -11.44 16.11
N GLU A 18 17.12 -10.20 15.83
CA GLU A 18 15.96 -9.83 15.01
C GLU A 18 16.38 -9.76 13.55
N LYS A 19 15.92 -10.70 12.72
CA LYS A 19 16.31 -10.79 11.31
C LYS A 19 15.59 -9.79 10.41
N GLN A 20 14.36 -9.41 10.75
CA GLN A 20 13.53 -8.55 9.94
C GLN A 20 13.36 -7.18 10.59
N PHE A 21 13.46 -6.11 9.79
CA PHE A 21 13.28 -4.71 10.22
C PHE A 21 14.27 -4.16 11.26
N ASP A 22 15.37 -4.87 11.57
CA ASP A 22 16.39 -4.36 12.50
C ASP A 22 17.02 -3.04 12.04
N TYR A 23 17.04 -2.81 10.72
CA TYR A 23 17.54 -1.56 10.14
C TYR A 23 16.70 -0.32 10.50
N VAL A 24 15.42 -0.47 10.84
CA VAL A 24 14.57 0.63 11.32
C VAL A 24 14.59 0.81 12.84
N ASN A 25 15.29 -0.05 13.56
CA ASN A 25 15.42 0.06 15.00
C ASN A 25 16.13 1.36 15.38
N PRO A 26 15.58 2.18 16.31
CA PRO A 26 16.21 3.44 16.73
C PRO A 26 17.66 3.31 17.19
N ARG A 27 18.07 2.12 17.69
CA ARG A 27 19.46 1.81 18.04
C ARG A 27 20.41 1.85 16.83
N ASN A 28 19.89 1.62 15.64
CA ASN A 28 20.65 1.57 14.39
C ASN A 28 20.55 2.88 13.59
N ARG A 29 20.09 3.97 14.22
CA ARG A 29 19.88 5.27 13.54
C ARG A 29 21.13 5.75 12.79
N ASN A 30 22.32 5.53 13.36
CA ASN A 30 23.59 5.93 12.72
C ASN A 30 23.82 5.19 11.39
N VAL A 31 23.47 3.90 11.31
CA VAL A 31 23.57 3.11 10.08
C VAL A 31 22.62 3.66 9.01
N GLN A 32 21.39 4.00 9.39
CA GLN A 32 20.44 4.63 8.47
C GLN A 32 20.97 5.95 7.93
N LEU A 33 21.50 6.83 8.80
CA LEU A 33 22.05 8.12 8.38
C LEU A 33 23.26 7.94 7.44
N GLU A 34 24.10 6.95 7.68
CA GLU A 34 25.23 6.63 6.80
C GLU A 34 24.74 6.16 5.42
N MET A 35 23.73 5.29 5.37
CA MET A 35 23.11 4.83 4.13
C MET A 35 22.43 5.99 3.37
N GLU A 36 21.66 6.83 4.05
CA GLU A 36 21.02 8.03 3.49
C GLU A 36 22.07 8.97 2.87
N ASN A 37 23.19 9.20 3.55
CA ASN A 37 24.28 10.03 3.07
C ASN A 37 24.98 9.43 1.85
N ALA A 38 25.25 8.13 1.86
CA ALA A 38 25.87 7.43 0.74
C ALA A 38 24.99 7.48 -0.52
N VAL A 39 23.69 7.21 -0.38
CA VAL A 39 22.73 7.28 -1.49
C VAL A 39 22.58 8.71 -2.00
N THR A 40 22.45 9.69 -1.10
CA THR A 40 22.35 11.10 -1.47
C THR A 40 23.56 11.58 -2.25
N LYS A 41 24.77 11.20 -1.80
CA LYS A 41 26.01 11.52 -2.50
C LYS A 41 26.01 10.92 -3.91
N HIS A 42 25.69 9.64 -4.04
CA HIS A 42 25.61 8.97 -5.34
C HIS A 42 24.61 9.64 -6.27
N LEU A 43 23.39 9.94 -5.80
CA LEU A 43 22.36 10.60 -6.61
C LEU A 43 22.83 11.99 -7.11
N LYS A 44 23.56 12.74 -6.29
CA LYS A 44 24.16 14.02 -6.69
C LYS A 44 25.24 13.84 -7.76
N GLU A 45 26.09 12.82 -7.62
CA GLU A 45 27.17 12.53 -8.57
C GLU A 45 26.64 12.12 -9.96
N VAL A 46 25.54 11.36 -10.01
CA VAL A 46 24.92 10.94 -11.28
C VAL A 46 23.88 11.92 -11.81
N GLY A 47 23.65 13.06 -11.13
CA GLY A 47 22.67 14.08 -11.57
C GLY A 47 21.19 13.67 -11.39
N ALA A 48 20.91 12.67 -10.55
CA ALA A 48 19.56 12.16 -10.28
C ALA A 48 19.01 12.59 -8.91
N PHE A 49 19.73 13.45 -8.19
CA PHE A 49 19.24 13.98 -6.92
C PHE A 49 18.10 14.96 -7.16
N VAL A 50 16.98 14.67 -6.53
CA VAL A 50 15.78 15.50 -6.55
C VAL A 50 15.70 16.27 -5.23
N ASP A 51 15.78 17.60 -5.31
CA ASP A 51 15.58 18.46 -4.14
C ASP A 51 14.10 18.72 -3.96
N THR A 52 13.55 18.35 -2.82
CA THR A 52 12.14 18.55 -2.47
C THR A 52 11.73 20.04 -2.45
N ALA A 53 12.70 20.97 -2.32
CA ALA A 53 12.45 22.41 -2.40
C ALA A 53 11.95 22.88 -3.78
N TYR A 54 12.10 22.07 -4.83
CA TYR A 54 11.60 22.37 -6.18
C TYR A 54 10.15 21.92 -6.44
N TYR A 55 9.50 21.27 -5.47
CA TYR A 55 8.14 20.80 -5.64
C TYR A 55 7.18 21.64 -4.78
N ASP A 56 6.24 22.28 -5.45
CA ASP A 56 5.10 22.86 -4.76
C ASP A 56 4.21 21.73 -4.22
N THR A 57 3.74 21.90 -2.99
CA THR A 57 2.73 20.97 -2.45
C THR A 57 1.43 21.18 -3.24
N PRO A 58 0.87 20.14 -3.86
CA PRO A 58 -0.39 20.28 -4.59
C PRO A 58 -1.48 20.81 -3.67
N ASP A 59 -2.24 21.81 -4.14
CA ASP A 59 -3.42 22.28 -3.42
C ASP A 59 -4.64 21.44 -3.85
N PHE A 60 -5.04 20.51 -2.99
CA PHE A 60 -6.19 19.65 -3.23
C PHE A 60 -7.54 20.28 -2.82
N LYS A 61 -7.57 21.53 -2.39
CA LYS A 61 -8.78 22.18 -1.87
C LYS A 61 -9.86 22.40 -2.91
N GLU A 62 -9.50 22.41 -4.19
CA GLU A 62 -10.43 22.63 -5.30
C GLU A 62 -11.02 21.34 -5.88
N GLN A 63 -10.64 20.17 -5.36
CA GLN A 63 -11.16 18.89 -5.84
C GLN A 63 -12.19 18.32 -4.86
N ASP A 64 -13.40 18.05 -5.37
CA ASP A 64 -14.44 17.37 -4.61
C ASP A 64 -14.21 15.85 -4.67
N PHE A 65 -13.91 15.25 -3.53
CA PHE A 65 -13.81 13.81 -3.36
C PHE A 65 -14.99 13.31 -2.51
N ASP A 66 -15.61 12.21 -2.91
CA ASP A 66 -16.71 11.59 -2.16
C ASP A 66 -16.28 11.06 -0.79
N CYS A 67 -15.00 10.71 -0.66
CA CYS A 67 -14.39 10.32 0.61
C CYS A 67 -12.96 10.85 0.72
N GLU A 68 -12.48 10.96 1.96
CA GLU A 68 -11.13 11.47 2.25
C GLU A 68 -10.05 10.46 1.89
N ALA A 69 -10.30 9.18 2.15
CA ALA A 69 -9.34 8.13 1.87
C ALA A 69 -9.96 6.90 1.21
N SER A 70 -9.17 6.24 0.37
CA SER A 70 -9.44 4.89 -0.13
C SER A 70 -8.34 3.94 0.30
N VAL A 71 -8.69 2.85 0.97
CA VAL A 71 -7.77 1.73 1.19
C VAL A 71 -7.76 0.88 -0.07
N ILE A 72 -6.59 0.75 -0.70
CA ILE A 72 -6.43 0.03 -1.96
C ILE A 72 -5.76 -1.31 -1.70
N ILE A 73 -6.41 -2.40 -2.11
CA ILE A 73 -5.95 -3.78 -1.94
C ILE A 73 -5.84 -4.46 -3.31
N PRO A 74 -4.65 -4.45 -3.95
CA PRO A 74 -4.42 -5.30 -5.11
C PRO A 74 -4.37 -6.76 -4.69
N VAL A 75 -5.06 -7.64 -5.44
CA VAL A 75 -5.09 -9.06 -5.09
C VAL A 75 -5.00 -9.96 -6.31
N ARG A 76 -4.32 -11.09 -6.15
CA ARG A 76 -4.36 -12.22 -7.07
C ARG A 76 -4.07 -13.51 -6.32
N ASN A 77 -5.03 -14.46 -6.33
CA ASN A 77 -4.90 -15.78 -5.72
C ASN A 77 -4.53 -15.72 -4.22
N ARG A 78 -5.41 -15.10 -3.43
CA ARG A 78 -5.26 -14.93 -1.97
C ARG A 78 -6.51 -15.37 -1.20
N GLU A 79 -7.14 -16.48 -1.61
CA GLU A 79 -8.36 -16.99 -0.96
C GLU A 79 -8.24 -17.21 0.55
N LYS A 80 -7.01 -17.38 1.08
CA LYS A 80 -6.77 -17.64 2.49
C LYS A 80 -6.66 -16.38 3.35
N THR A 81 -6.33 -15.23 2.76
CA THR A 81 -5.97 -14.01 3.49
C THR A 81 -6.83 -12.81 3.14
N ILE A 82 -7.42 -12.78 1.94
CA ILE A 82 -8.14 -11.60 1.45
C ILE A 82 -9.30 -11.17 2.36
N CYS A 83 -10.01 -12.13 2.97
CA CYS A 83 -11.10 -11.81 3.88
C CYS A 83 -10.61 -11.06 5.11
N ASP A 84 -9.51 -11.50 5.70
CA ASP A 84 -8.91 -10.89 6.89
C ASP A 84 -8.41 -9.46 6.56
N ALA A 85 -7.76 -9.27 5.39
CA ALA A 85 -7.32 -7.96 4.95
C ALA A 85 -8.50 -6.98 4.75
N VAL A 86 -9.57 -7.43 4.08
CA VAL A 86 -10.79 -6.63 3.87
C VAL A 86 -11.48 -6.30 5.20
N ASP A 87 -11.60 -7.26 6.11
CA ASP A 87 -12.18 -7.04 7.43
C ASP A 87 -11.37 -6.04 8.25
N SER A 88 -10.04 -6.15 8.22
CA SER A 88 -9.12 -5.22 8.88
C SER A 88 -9.27 -3.79 8.35
N ALA A 89 -9.42 -3.64 7.02
CA ALA A 89 -9.65 -2.35 6.39
C ALA A 89 -11.04 -1.77 6.74
N LEU A 90 -12.10 -2.58 6.66
CA LEU A 90 -13.46 -2.15 6.97
C LEU A 90 -13.70 -1.84 8.45
N ALA A 91 -12.89 -2.43 9.34
CA ALA A 91 -12.95 -2.20 10.79
C ALA A 91 -12.33 -0.86 11.22
N GLN A 92 -11.64 -0.14 10.31
CA GLN A 92 -11.01 1.13 10.64
C GLN A 92 -12.03 2.17 11.12
N LYS A 93 -11.65 2.91 12.16
CA LYS A 93 -12.42 4.01 12.76
C LYS A 93 -11.76 5.33 12.41
N THR A 94 -12.51 6.19 11.74
CA THR A 94 -12.04 7.50 11.28
C THR A 94 -13.08 8.59 11.56
N ASN A 95 -12.63 9.84 11.66
CA ASN A 95 -13.50 11.00 11.71
C ASN A 95 -13.89 11.51 10.33
N PHE A 96 -13.45 10.84 9.27
CA PHE A 96 -13.75 11.13 7.88
C PHE A 96 -14.37 9.92 7.15
N LYS A 97 -14.96 10.16 5.99
CA LYS A 97 -15.46 9.11 5.11
C LYS A 97 -14.29 8.42 4.41
N PHE A 98 -14.33 7.10 4.35
CA PHE A 98 -13.41 6.30 3.55
C PHE A 98 -14.12 5.09 2.90
N ASN A 99 -13.49 4.53 1.90
CA ASN A 99 -13.90 3.28 1.27
C ASN A 99 -12.71 2.31 1.13
N VAL A 100 -13.00 1.09 0.68
CA VAL A 100 -12.01 0.04 0.41
C VAL A 100 -12.17 -0.39 -1.03
N ILE A 101 -11.14 -0.26 -1.85
CA ILE A 101 -11.12 -0.63 -3.26
C ILE A 101 -10.23 -1.86 -3.42
N VAL A 102 -10.83 -2.99 -3.72
CA VAL A 102 -10.10 -4.23 -4.01
C VAL A 102 -10.01 -4.43 -5.51
N VAL A 103 -8.79 -4.55 -6.02
CA VAL A 103 -8.53 -4.81 -7.45
C VAL A 103 -8.11 -6.25 -7.63
N ASP A 104 -9.04 -7.10 -8.05
CA ASP A 104 -8.81 -8.52 -8.32
C ASP A 104 -8.21 -8.71 -9.72
N ASN A 105 -6.91 -8.94 -9.76
CA ASN A 105 -6.15 -9.13 -10.99
C ASN A 105 -6.31 -10.57 -11.53
N HIS A 106 -7.55 -10.92 -11.90
CA HIS A 106 -7.89 -12.21 -12.51
C HIS A 106 -7.47 -13.42 -11.66
N SER A 107 -7.91 -13.46 -10.41
CA SER A 107 -7.72 -14.62 -9.55
C SER A 107 -8.36 -15.87 -10.16
N THR A 108 -7.70 -17.00 -9.99
CA THR A 108 -8.12 -18.32 -10.50
C THR A 108 -8.52 -19.30 -9.40
N ASP A 109 -8.29 -18.90 -8.14
CA ASP A 109 -8.75 -19.59 -6.93
C ASP A 109 -10.11 -19.00 -6.47
N ASN A 110 -10.49 -19.22 -5.22
CA ASN A 110 -11.77 -18.77 -4.66
C ASN A 110 -11.82 -17.27 -4.31
N THR A 111 -10.73 -16.52 -4.50
CA THR A 111 -10.62 -15.09 -4.14
C THR A 111 -11.77 -14.25 -4.72
N THR A 112 -12.04 -14.38 -6.03
CA THR A 112 -13.12 -13.64 -6.70
C THR A 112 -14.48 -13.92 -6.06
N THR A 113 -14.80 -15.19 -5.81
CA THR A 113 -16.09 -15.59 -5.23
C THR A 113 -16.26 -15.00 -3.82
N LEU A 114 -15.23 -15.06 -2.99
CA LEU A 114 -15.24 -14.47 -1.65
C LEU A 114 -15.47 -12.95 -1.70
N LEU A 115 -14.80 -12.24 -2.59
CA LEU A 115 -14.96 -10.79 -2.76
C LEU A 115 -16.37 -10.43 -3.24
N GLU A 116 -16.97 -11.21 -4.13
CA GLU A 116 -18.36 -11.00 -4.57
C GLU A 116 -19.35 -11.19 -3.42
N GLU A 117 -19.15 -12.17 -2.54
CA GLU A 117 -19.97 -12.39 -1.36
C GLU A 117 -19.83 -11.22 -0.37
N TYR A 118 -18.61 -10.75 -0.11
CA TYR A 118 -18.34 -9.58 0.72
C TYR A 118 -18.99 -8.32 0.18
N THR A 119 -18.86 -8.07 -1.12
CA THR A 119 -19.48 -6.90 -1.78
C THR A 119 -21.02 -6.97 -1.68
N LYS A 120 -21.60 -8.15 -1.90
CA LYS A 120 -23.05 -8.36 -1.73
C LYS A 120 -23.52 -8.13 -0.27
N ALA A 121 -22.72 -8.55 0.70
CA ALA A 121 -22.99 -8.31 2.11
C ALA A 121 -22.88 -6.82 2.49
N ASP A 122 -21.82 -6.15 1.99
CA ASP A 122 -21.58 -4.73 2.23
C ASP A 122 -22.63 -3.83 1.58
N SER A 123 -23.10 -4.16 0.36
CA SER A 123 -24.13 -3.42 -0.36
C SER A 123 -25.49 -3.36 0.37
N LYS A 124 -25.74 -4.24 1.33
CA LYS A 124 -26.93 -4.25 2.20
C LYS A 124 -26.81 -3.32 3.40
N LYS A 125 -25.65 -2.77 3.67
CA LYS A 125 -25.42 -1.81 4.74
C LYS A 125 -25.96 -0.43 4.35
N TYR A 126 -26.30 0.38 5.33
CA TYR A 126 -26.76 1.76 5.11
C TYR A 126 -25.71 2.62 4.39
N SER A 127 -24.44 2.35 4.61
CA SER A 127 -23.31 3.02 3.95
C SER A 127 -22.28 1.99 3.49
N PRO A 128 -22.47 1.40 2.31
CA PRO A 128 -21.51 0.45 1.75
C PRO A 128 -20.18 1.14 1.46
N ARG A 129 -19.09 0.44 1.75
CA ARG A 129 -17.73 0.98 1.61
C ARG A 129 -16.81 0.10 0.77
N LEU A 130 -17.22 -1.12 0.43
CA LEU A 130 -16.40 -2.07 -0.32
C LEU A 130 -16.69 -1.99 -1.82
N ILE A 131 -15.65 -1.75 -2.59
CA ILE A 131 -15.67 -1.71 -4.05
C ILE A 131 -14.76 -2.82 -4.57
N HIS A 132 -15.31 -3.72 -5.38
CA HIS A 132 -14.57 -4.80 -6.01
C HIS A 132 -14.44 -4.53 -7.50
N ILE A 133 -13.21 -4.39 -7.99
CA ILE A 133 -12.90 -4.12 -9.40
C ILE A 133 -12.19 -5.34 -10.00
N ARG A 134 -12.70 -5.83 -11.12
CA ARG A 134 -11.98 -6.74 -12.01
C ARG A 134 -11.54 -5.97 -13.26
N PRO A 135 -10.24 -5.71 -13.44
CA PRO A 135 -9.74 -4.97 -14.60
C PRO A 135 -10.08 -5.67 -15.91
N LYS A 136 -10.32 -4.92 -16.99
CA LYS A 136 -10.50 -5.51 -18.33
C LYS A 136 -9.18 -6.06 -18.89
N ARG A 137 -8.06 -5.46 -18.53
CA ARG A 137 -6.71 -5.88 -18.92
C ARG A 137 -6.26 -7.05 -18.07
N THR A 138 -5.61 -8.03 -18.68
CA THR A 138 -5.09 -9.24 -18.02
C THR A 138 -3.57 -9.23 -17.81
N ASP A 139 -2.91 -8.19 -18.32
CA ASP A 139 -1.45 -7.99 -18.30
C ASP A 139 -1.00 -6.99 -17.23
N LEU A 140 -1.87 -6.67 -16.27
CA LEU A 140 -1.55 -5.76 -15.18
C LEU A 140 -0.63 -6.46 -14.16
N GLY A 141 0.49 -5.82 -13.83
CA GLY A 141 1.21 -6.11 -12.60
C GLY A 141 0.58 -5.39 -11.41
N ILE A 142 1.20 -5.49 -10.24
CA ILE A 142 0.71 -4.82 -9.02
C ILE A 142 0.56 -3.30 -9.22
N GLY A 143 1.53 -2.64 -9.86
CA GLY A 143 1.47 -1.21 -10.18
C GLY A 143 0.30 -0.84 -11.09
N GLY A 144 -0.05 -1.70 -12.06
CA GLY A 144 -1.22 -1.49 -12.91
C GLY A 144 -2.54 -1.61 -12.14
N CYS A 145 -2.61 -2.50 -11.14
CA CYS A 145 -3.77 -2.60 -10.24
C CYS A 145 -3.92 -1.34 -9.37
N TRP A 146 -2.81 -0.79 -8.89
CA TRP A 146 -2.78 0.50 -8.20
C TRP A 146 -3.38 1.61 -9.06
N ASN A 147 -2.90 1.74 -10.30
CA ASN A 147 -3.40 2.76 -11.22
C ASN A 147 -4.90 2.60 -11.49
N VAL A 148 -5.38 1.37 -11.67
CA VAL A 148 -6.82 1.11 -11.85
C VAL A 148 -7.64 1.61 -10.66
N ALA A 149 -7.15 1.44 -9.44
CA ALA A 149 -7.86 1.92 -8.25
C ALA A 149 -7.77 3.44 -8.07
N ILE A 150 -6.62 4.04 -8.34
CA ILE A 150 -6.40 5.48 -8.23
C ILE A 150 -7.20 6.25 -9.29
N ASP A 151 -7.30 5.69 -10.50
CA ASP A 151 -8.06 6.29 -11.60
C ASP A 151 -9.59 6.04 -11.51
N ASP A 152 -10.04 5.23 -10.54
CA ASP A 152 -11.47 4.99 -10.32
C ASP A 152 -12.14 6.23 -9.71
N SER A 153 -13.34 6.57 -10.21
CA SER A 153 -14.09 7.74 -9.74
C SER A 153 -14.49 7.70 -8.26
N ASN A 154 -14.44 6.53 -7.63
CA ASN A 154 -14.68 6.38 -6.19
C ASN A 154 -13.42 6.50 -5.35
N CYS A 155 -12.24 6.69 -5.96
CA CYS A 155 -11.00 6.88 -5.21
C CYS A 155 -11.08 8.19 -4.41
N GLY A 156 -10.75 8.11 -3.12
CA GLY A 156 -10.70 9.28 -2.23
C GLY A 156 -9.47 10.15 -2.48
N ARG A 157 -9.41 11.26 -1.74
CA ARG A 157 -8.28 12.21 -1.81
C ARG A 157 -6.94 11.53 -1.55
N PHE A 158 -6.90 10.61 -0.60
CA PHE A 158 -5.72 9.82 -0.25
C PHE A 158 -5.92 8.36 -0.64
N ALA A 159 -4.96 7.82 -1.37
CA ALA A 159 -4.87 6.40 -1.70
C ALA A 159 -3.91 5.72 -0.72
N VAL A 160 -4.41 4.84 0.14
CA VAL A 160 -3.65 4.19 1.21
C VAL A 160 -3.50 2.71 0.89
N GLN A 161 -2.26 2.23 0.90
CA GLN A 161 -1.94 0.83 0.59
C GLN A 161 -2.28 -0.11 1.74
N LEU A 162 -2.84 -1.28 1.38
CA LEU A 162 -2.84 -2.49 2.21
C LEU A 162 -2.61 -3.70 1.30
N ASP A 163 -1.63 -4.53 1.61
CA ASP A 163 -1.40 -5.75 0.87
C ASP A 163 -2.47 -6.81 1.23
N SER A 164 -2.80 -7.69 0.29
CA SER A 164 -3.90 -8.65 0.41
C SER A 164 -3.65 -9.78 1.42
N ASP A 165 -2.49 -9.80 2.05
CA ASP A 165 -2.05 -10.73 3.10
C ASP A 165 -1.57 -10.00 4.37
N ASP A 166 -1.80 -8.67 4.46
CA ASP A 166 -1.49 -7.85 5.61
C ASP A 166 -2.75 -7.38 6.37
N LEU A 167 -2.53 -6.93 7.60
CA LEU A 167 -3.55 -6.38 8.49
C LEU A 167 -3.08 -5.05 9.06
N TYR A 168 -4.01 -4.12 9.24
CA TYR A 168 -3.71 -2.92 10.04
C TYR A 168 -3.45 -3.28 11.51
N SER A 169 -2.46 -2.66 12.10
CA SER A 169 -2.03 -2.91 13.49
C SER A 169 -3.07 -2.50 14.53
N SER A 170 -3.99 -1.60 14.19
CA SER A 170 -5.07 -1.16 15.07
C SER A 170 -6.27 -0.63 14.26
N GLU A 171 -7.40 -0.46 14.95
CA GLU A 171 -8.61 0.14 14.35
C GLU A 171 -8.50 1.64 14.04
N ASN A 172 -7.43 2.31 14.47
CA ASN A 172 -7.18 3.74 14.26
C ASN A 172 -6.01 3.99 13.29
N THR A 173 -5.45 2.94 12.67
CA THR A 173 -4.27 3.08 11.80
C THR A 173 -4.56 4.00 10.62
N LEU A 174 -5.71 3.86 9.96
CA LEU A 174 -6.08 4.71 8.82
C LEU A 174 -6.23 6.18 9.23
N GLN A 175 -6.81 6.46 10.40
CA GLN A 175 -6.87 7.81 10.95
C GLN A 175 -5.47 8.42 11.10
N THR A 176 -4.56 7.65 11.70
CA THR A 176 -3.17 8.10 11.93
C THR A 176 -2.39 8.34 10.63
N ILE A 177 -2.67 7.57 9.56
CA ILE A 177 -2.00 7.75 8.26
C ILE A 177 -2.44 9.05 7.57
N VAL A 178 -3.70 9.45 7.74
CA VAL A 178 -4.28 10.60 7.03
C VAL A 178 -4.07 11.93 7.78
N ASP A 179 -3.92 11.90 9.12
CA ASP A 179 -3.62 13.08 9.97
C ASP A 179 -2.19 13.59 9.75
#